data_b896b47c647ea8d3f88f57f8fb642e67
#
_entry.id   b896b47c647ea8d3f88f57f8fb642e67
#
_cell.length_a   1.000
_cell.length_b   1.000
_cell.length_c   1.000
_cell.angle_alpha   90.00
_cell.angle_beta   90.00
_cell.angle_gamma   90.00
#
_symmetry.space_group_name_H-M   'P 1'
#
loop_
_entity.id
_entity.type
_entity.pdbx_description
1 polymer ?
#
loop_
_entity_poly.entity_id
_entity_poly.type
_entity_poly.pdbx_seq_one_letter_code
_entity_poly.pdbx_strand_id
1 'polypeptide(L)'
;MEKLLHVGLDVGSTTVKIVIMDENLNTIYTDYQRHFSDTKNTVCNVLTDLAKKYEDYEFTIALTGSGAMSAANFLDLPFIQEVVSCKRAVEKYIPQTDVVIELGGEDAKIIYFDKSIEQRMNGTCAGGTGAFIDQMASLLHTDPTGLNELAKNHKMIYPIASRCGVFAKTDVQPLLNEGAAKEDIAASIFQAVVNQTISGLACGRPIRGNVAFLGGPLNYLSELRNRFIETLKLEGDAIIIPEEAHLLVAKGAALDSVESSHAITSQKLKSKIEMLRSCMAISNSAEKSREWKNAYQNLIWVMIKKLEMDDSQG
;
A
#
# COMPACT_ATOMS: atom_id res chain seq x y z
N MET A 1 -30.58 19.13 -11.47
CA MET A 1 -29.50 19.11 -10.45
C MET A 1 -28.35 18.37 -11.07
N GLU A 2 -27.20 19.00 -11.17
CA GLU A 2 -25.97 18.34 -11.57
C GLU A 2 -25.67 17.27 -10.52
N LYS A 3 -25.54 16.03 -10.96
CA LYS A 3 -25.26 14.90 -10.05
C LYS A 3 -23.76 14.89 -9.76
N LEU A 4 -23.35 15.34 -8.59
CA LEU A 4 -21.96 15.44 -8.18
C LEU A 4 -21.58 14.25 -7.30
N LEU A 5 -20.42 13.65 -7.58
CA LEU A 5 -19.81 12.60 -6.75
C LEU A 5 -18.42 13.02 -6.28
N HIS A 6 -18.08 12.61 -5.07
CA HIS A 6 -16.79 12.87 -4.44
C HIS A 6 -15.95 11.60 -4.46
N VAL A 7 -14.76 11.68 -5.04
CA VAL A 7 -13.92 10.52 -5.32
C VAL A 7 -12.57 10.65 -4.65
N GLY A 8 -12.21 9.67 -3.85
CA GLY A 8 -10.88 9.50 -3.29
C GLY A 8 -10.17 8.30 -3.91
N LEU A 9 -8.97 8.52 -4.43
CA LEU A 9 -8.13 7.48 -5.00
C LEU A 9 -6.83 7.38 -4.19
N ASP A 10 -6.65 6.27 -3.48
CA ASP A 10 -5.40 5.95 -2.78
C ASP A 10 -4.58 4.99 -3.63
N VAL A 11 -3.44 5.48 -4.13
CA VAL A 11 -2.49 4.73 -4.94
C VAL A 11 -1.27 4.41 -4.09
N GLY A 12 -1.31 3.26 -3.42
CA GLY A 12 -0.21 2.76 -2.60
C GLY A 12 0.86 2.04 -3.42
N SER A 13 1.85 1.50 -2.74
CA SER A 13 2.98 0.76 -3.33
C SER A 13 2.58 -0.56 -4.01
N THR A 14 1.49 -1.20 -3.56
CA THR A 14 1.04 -2.51 -4.07
C THR A 14 -0.42 -2.51 -4.54
N THR A 15 -1.21 -1.50 -4.18
CA THR A 15 -2.66 -1.48 -4.39
C THR A 15 -3.17 -0.12 -4.82
N VAL A 16 -4.25 -0.11 -5.59
CA VAL A 16 -5.07 1.06 -5.88
C VAL A 16 -6.42 0.87 -5.22
N LYS A 17 -6.88 1.87 -4.49
CA LYS A 17 -8.17 1.88 -3.81
C LYS A 17 -8.97 3.08 -4.26
N ILE A 18 -10.25 2.90 -4.51
CA ILE A 18 -11.16 3.98 -4.84
C ILE A 18 -12.34 3.97 -3.89
N VAL A 19 -12.72 5.16 -3.45
CA VAL A 19 -13.96 5.41 -2.69
C VAL A 19 -14.74 6.48 -3.41
N ILE A 20 -16.03 6.25 -3.62
CA ILE A 20 -16.95 7.20 -4.21
C ILE A 20 -18.02 7.51 -3.18
N MET A 21 -18.27 8.79 -2.96
CA MET A 21 -19.30 9.30 -2.06
C MET A 21 -20.33 10.12 -2.83
N ASP A 22 -21.57 10.09 -2.35
CA ASP A 22 -22.64 10.96 -2.83
C ASP A 22 -22.51 12.40 -2.24
N GLU A 23 -23.42 13.28 -2.63
CA GLU A 23 -23.49 14.68 -2.13
C GLU A 23 -23.67 14.77 -0.60
N ASN A 24 -24.20 13.72 0.03
CA ASN A 24 -24.37 13.62 1.48
C ASN A 24 -23.16 12.99 2.19
N LEU A 25 -22.10 12.70 1.44
CA LEU A 25 -20.87 12.03 1.90
C LEU A 25 -21.10 10.59 2.39
N ASN A 26 -22.13 9.92 1.87
CA ASN A 26 -22.29 8.49 2.06
C ASN A 26 -21.44 7.74 1.02
N THR A 27 -20.74 6.73 1.44
CA THR A 27 -20.01 5.85 0.53
C THR A 27 -20.99 5.02 -0.30
N ILE A 28 -20.96 5.19 -1.61
CA ILE A 28 -21.85 4.47 -2.56
C ILE A 28 -21.12 3.40 -3.38
N TYR A 29 -19.79 3.47 -3.43
CA TYR A 29 -18.97 2.48 -4.11
C TYR A 29 -17.55 2.48 -3.56
N THR A 30 -16.97 1.29 -3.48
CA THR A 30 -15.55 1.08 -3.13
C THR A 30 -14.98 -0.02 -4.00
N ASP A 31 -13.68 0.07 -4.27
CA ASP A 31 -12.92 -1.00 -4.90
C ASP A 31 -11.47 -1.02 -4.38
N TYR A 32 -10.88 -2.21 -4.41
CA TYR A 32 -9.53 -2.48 -3.92
C TYR A 32 -8.83 -3.44 -4.87
N GLN A 33 -7.82 -2.97 -5.59
CA GLN A 33 -7.11 -3.75 -6.60
C GLN A 33 -5.61 -3.81 -6.35
N ARG A 34 -5.00 -4.98 -6.49
CA ARG A 34 -3.54 -5.10 -6.57
C ARG A 34 -3.08 -4.71 -7.98
N HIS A 35 -2.04 -3.87 -8.07
CA HIS A 35 -1.54 -3.38 -9.37
C HIS A 35 -0.34 -4.18 -9.91
N PHE A 36 0.25 -5.10 -9.14
CA PHE A 36 1.37 -5.96 -9.58
C PHE A 36 2.46 -5.20 -10.34
N SER A 37 2.89 -4.05 -9.82
CA SER A 37 3.84 -3.09 -10.42
C SER A 37 3.32 -2.35 -11.67
N ASP A 38 2.10 -2.59 -12.13
CA ASP A 38 1.46 -1.87 -13.23
C ASP A 38 0.49 -0.80 -12.71
N THR A 39 1.02 0.10 -11.90
CA THR A 39 0.25 1.15 -11.22
C THR A 39 -0.51 2.05 -12.20
N LYS A 40 0.16 2.47 -13.29
CA LYS A 40 -0.42 3.43 -14.25
C LYS A 40 -1.63 2.86 -14.98
N ASN A 41 -1.54 1.62 -15.48
CA ASN A 41 -2.68 0.98 -16.15
C ASN A 41 -3.80 0.71 -15.16
N THR A 42 -3.49 0.29 -13.93
CA THR A 42 -4.50 0.06 -12.88
C THR A 42 -5.27 1.35 -12.58
N VAL A 43 -4.58 2.48 -12.36
CA VAL A 43 -5.21 3.79 -12.17
C VAL A 43 -6.09 4.16 -13.36
N CYS A 44 -5.59 4.01 -14.60
CA CYS A 44 -6.37 4.28 -15.81
C CYS A 44 -7.62 3.40 -15.89
N ASN A 45 -7.54 2.13 -15.53
CA ASN A 45 -8.67 1.20 -15.57
C ASN A 45 -9.72 1.61 -14.54
N VAL A 46 -9.33 1.83 -13.29
CA VAL A 46 -10.22 2.25 -12.20
C VAL A 46 -10.96 3.54 -12.55
N LEU A 47 -10.25 4.55 -13.08
CA LEU A 47 -10.87 5.82 -13.50
C LEU A 47 -11.74 5.66 -14.77
N THR A 48 -11.40 4.75 -15.68
CA THR A 48 -12.22 4.44 -16.85
C THR A 48 -13.54 3.80 -16.43
N ASP A 49 -13.49 2.88 -15.48
CA ASP A 49 -14.70 2.20 -14.96
C ASP A 49 -15.59 3.17 -14.17
N LEU A 50 -14.98 4.08 -13.38
CA LEU A 50 -15.69 5.20 -12.78
C LEU A 50 -16.46 6.02 -13.83
N ALA A 51 -15.74 6.50 -14.87
CA ALA A 51 -16.32 7.36 -15.91
C ALA A 51 -17.36 6.66 -16.79
N LYS A 52 -17.32 5.33 -16.91
CA LYS A 52 -18.36 4.54 -17.59
C LYS A 52 -19.58 4.32 -16.71
N LYS A 53 -19.36 3.96 -15.43
CA LYS A 53 -20.44 3.63 -14.51
C LYS A 53 -21.32 4.84 -14.16
N TYR A 54 -20.73 6.03 -14.18
CA TYR A 54 -21.36 7.29 -13.79
C TYR A 54 -21.26 8.34 -14.90
N GLU A 55 -21.71 8.01 -16.13
CA GLU A 55 -21.55 8.88 -17.32
C GLU A 55 -22.21 10.26 -17.20
N ASP A 56 -23.36 10.33 -16.49
CA ASP A 56 -24.16 11.55 -16.32
C ASP A 56 -23.78 12.35 -15.07
N TYR A 57 -22.63 12.02 -14.44
CA TYR A 57 -22.20 12.67 -13.21
C TYR A 57 -20.97 13.55 -13.45
N GLU A 58 -20.83 14.54 -12.61
CA GLU A 58 -19.58 15.25 -12.39
C GLU A 58 -18.86 14.69 -11.17
N PHE A 59 -17.54 14.85 -11.13
CA PHE A 59 -16.69 14.34 -10.07
C PHE A 59 -15.80 15.45 -9.50
N THR A 60 -15.73 15.56 -8.18
CA THR A 60 -14.51 16.07 -7.53
C THR A 60 -13.63 14.88 -7.21
N ILE A 61 -12.35 14.93 -7.57
CA ILE A 61 -11.43 13.80 -7.42
C ILE A 61 -10.18 14.28 -6.68
N ALA A 62 -9.77 13.57 -5.64
CA ALA A 62 -8.48 13.76 -5.00
C ALA A 62 -7.71 12.43 -4.97
N LEU A 63 -6.41 12.52 -5.25
CA LEU A 63 -5.48 11.40 -5.22
C LEU A 63 -4.59 11.49 -3.99
N THR A 64 -4.30 10.34 -3.40
CA THR A 64 -3.37 10.19 -2.28
C THR A 64 -2.58 8.89 -2.41
N GLY A 65 -1.61 8.68 -1.54
CA GLY A 65 -0.76 7.49 -1.54
C GLY A 65 0.60 7.70 -2.23
N SER A 66 1.55 6.86 -1.91
CA SER A 66 2.95 6.97 -2.36
C SER A 66 3.13 6.90 -3.88
N GLY A 67 2.24 6.20 -4.60
CA GLY A 67 2.26 6.07 -6.07
C GLY A 67 1.44 7.11 -6.82
N ALA A 68 0.69 7.99 -6.14
CA ALA A 68 -0.33 8.84 -6.76
C ALA A 68 0.19 10.10 -7.43
N MET A 69 1.30 10.68 -6.94
CA MET A 69 1.75 12.02 -7.34
C MET A 69 1.96 12.15 -8.86
N SER A 70 2.56 11.16 -9.50
CA SER A 70 2.79 11.18 -10.94
C SER A 70 1.47 11.16 -11.73
N ALA A 71 0.51 10.35 -11.31
CA ALA A 71 -0.80 10.28 -11.94
C ALA A 71 -1.61 11.56 -11.71
N ALA A 72 -1.60 12.11 -10.50
CA ALA A 72 -2.26 13.37 -10.16
C ALA A 72 -1.77 14.53 -11.02
N ASN A 73 -0.45 14.71 -11.11
CA ASN A 73 0.17 15.74 -11.94
C ASN A 73 -0.20 15.58 -13.42
N PHE A 74 -0.17 14.36 -13.95
CA PHE A 74 -0.48 14.12 -15.34
C PHE A 74 -1.95 14.35 -15.69
N LEU A 75 -2.83 13.91 -14.80
CA LEU A 75 -4.28 14.06 -14.94
C LEU A 75 -4.76 15.48 -14.56
N ASP A 76 -3.86 16.32 -14.05
CA ASP A 76 -4.19 17.64 -13.50
C ASP A 76 -5.35 17.52 -12.48
N LEU A 77 -5.13 16.66 -11.47
CA LEU A 77 -6.04 16.38 -10.37
C LEU A 77 -5.33 16.68 -9.03
N PRO A 78 -6.05 17.10 -8.00
CA PRO A 78 -5.48 17.34 -6.67
C PRO A 78 -4.76 16.11 -6.11
N PHE A 79 -3.55 16.34 -5.59
CA PHE A 79 -2.82 15.38 -4.78
C PHE A 79 -2.82 15.83 -3.31
N ILE A 80 -3.24 14.94 -2.43
CA ILE A 80 -3.28 15.18 -0.98
C ILE A 80 -2.27 14.24 -0.32
N GLN A 81 -1.48 14.76 0.60
CA GLN A 81 -0.58 13.92 1.37
C GLN A 81 -1.35 12.89 2.20
N GLU A 82 -0.87 11.67 2.22
CA GLU A 82 -1.54 10.53 2.85
C GLU A 82 -1.87 10.75 4.34
N VAL A 83 -0.97 11.41 5.07
CA VAL A 83 -1.22 11.78 6.49
C VAL A 83 -2.37 12.76 6.64
N VAL A 84 -2.59 13.65 5.68
CA VAL A 84 -3.70 14.62 5.69
C VAL A 84 -5.01 13.88 5.46
N SER A 85 -5.07 13.03 4.43
CA SER A 85 -6.26 12.22 4.15
C SER A 85 -6.56 11.25 5.28
N CYS A 86 -5.54 10.62 5.88
CA CYS A 86 -5.72 9.78 7.07
C CYS A 86 -6.33 10.59 8.23
N LYS A 87 -5.79 11.78 8.51
CA LYS A 87 -6.34 12.68 9.54
C LYS A 87 -7.81 12.99 9.29
N ARG A 88 -8.15 13.39 8.07
CA ARG A 88 -9.52 13.76 7.69
C ARG A 88 -10.50 12.62 7.94
N ALA A 89 -10.09 11.39 7.60
CA ALA A 89 -10.89 10.20 7.83
C ALA A 89 -11.02 9.86 9.33
N VAL A 90 -9.92 9.95 10.09
CA VAL A 90 -9.93 9.72 11.54
C VAL A 90 -10.87 10.70 12.22
N GLU A 91 -10.76 11.99 11.96
CA GLU A 91 -11.63 13.01 12.55
C GLU A 91 -13.12 12.79 12.26
N LYS A 92 -13.45 12.23 11.09
CA LYS A 92 -14.84 11.99 10.72
C LYS A 92 -15.40 10.68 11.26
N TYR A 93 -14.66 9.60 11.16
CA TYR A 93 -15.19 8.24 11.37
C TYR A 93 -14.80 7.62 12.72
N ILE A 94 -13.64 8.01 13.27
CA ILE A 94 -13.09 7.46 14.52
C ILE A 94 -12.42 8.56 15.36
N PRO A 95 -13.15 9.65 15.70
CA PRO A 95 -12.56 10.85 16.32
C PRO A 95 -11.96 10.62 17.71
N GLN A 96 -12.25 9.48 18.35
CA GLN A 96 -11.68 9.09 19.65
C GLN A 96 -10.27 8.52 19.54
N THR A 97 -9.68 8.40 18.34
CA THR A 97 -8.37 7.80 18.11
C THR A 97 -7.23 8.68 18.62
N ASP A 98 -6.35 8.11 19.44
CA ASP A 98 -5.12 8.75 19.89
C ASP A 98 -3.92 8.37 19.01
N VAL A 99 -3.88 7.11 18.54
CA VAL A 99 -2.78 6.58 17.73
C VAL A 99 -3.34 5.72 16.61
N VAL A 100 -2.82 5.88 15.41
CA VAL A 100 -3.03 4.97 14.29
C VAL A 100 -1.79 4.12 14.08
N ILE A 101 -1.97 2.80 13.96
CA ILE A 101 -0.99 1.88 13.39
C ILE A 101 -1.51 1.46 12.03
N GLU A 102 -0.78 1.80 10.99
CA GLU A 102 -1.12 1.45 9.61
C GLU A 102 -0.05 0.55 9.00
N LEU A 103 -0.46 -0.59 8.45
CA LEU A 103 0.40 -1.45 7.66
C LEU A 103 -0.07 -1.46 6.21
N GLY A 104 0.80 -0.99 5.33
CA GLY A 104 0.62 -1.02 3.89
C GLY A 104 1.29 -2.23 3.23
N GLY A 105 1.38 -2.20 1.90
CA GLY A 105 2.08 -3.22 1.12
C GLY A 105 3.59 -3.22 1.37
N GLU A 106 4.22 -2.06 1.34
CA GLU A 106 5.67 -1.89 1.51
C GLU A 106 6.03 -0.89 2.61
N ASP A 107 5.06 -0.19 3.17
CA ASP A 107 5.21 0.80 4.22
C ASP A 107 4.43 0.43 5.48
N ALA A 108 4.98 0.84 6.60
CA ALA A 108 4.36 0.77 7.92
C ALA A 108 4.44 2.16 8.56
N LYS A 109 3.37 2.59 9.22
CA LYS A 109 3.26 3.92 9.81
C LYS A 109 2.69 3.86 11.22
N ILE A 110 3.16 4.77 12.07
CA ILE A 110 2.50 5.12 13.33
C ILE A 110 2.21 6.61 13.28
N ILE A 111 0.95 6.99 13.49
CA ILE A 111 0.50 8.37 13.49
C ILE A 111 -0.08 8.67 14.87
N TYR A 112 0.45 9.67 15.53
CA TYR A 112 -0.02 10.15 16.83
C TYR A 112 -0.87 11.39 16.62
N PHE A 113 -2.09 11.39 17.18
CA PHE A 113 -3.05 12.49 17.12
C PHE A 113 -3.05 13.26 18.44
N ASP A 114 -1.91 13.81 18.79
CA ASP A 114 -1.70 14.61 19.98
C ASP A 114 -1.93 16.11 19.67
N LYS A 115 -1.32 17.03 20.43
CA LYS A 115 -1.35 18.47 20.16
C LYS A 115 -0.90 18.87 18.76
N SER A 116 0.01 18.09 18.18
CA SER A 116 0.41 18.13 16.77
C SER A 116 0.45 16.73 16.22
N ILE A 117 0.08 16.55 14.94
CA ILE A 117 0.17 15.24 14.28
C ILE A 117 1.64 14.91 14.07
N GLU A 118 2.04 13.75 14.56
CA GLU A 118 3.36 13.19 14.31
C GLU A 118 3.23 11.86 13.58
N GLN A 119 3.75 11.79 12.36
CA GLN A 119 3.84 10.56 11.60
C GLN A 119 5.26 10.02 11.65
N ARG A 120 5.37 8.72 11.91
CA ARG A 120 6.59 7.95 11.78
C ARG A 120 6.35 6.82 10.79
N MET A 121 7.27 6.64 9.87
CA MET A 121 7.17 5.66 8.79
C MET A 121 8.49 4.93 8.64
N ASN A 122 8.46 3.66 8.27
CA ASN A 122 9.65 2.93 7.90
C ASN A 122 10.32 3.58 6.68
N GLY A 123 11.64 3.47 6.61
CA GLY A 123 12.40 3.90 5.44
C GLY A 123 12.29 2.91 4.27
N THR A 124 13.42 2.58 3.67
CA THR A 124 13.50 1.71 2.48
C THR A 124 13.32 0.21 2.76
N CYS A 125 13.19 -0.20 4.03
CA CYS A 125 13.09 -1.62 4.39
C CYS A 125 11.63 -2.06 4.48
N ALA A 126 11.25 -3.04 3.68
CA ALA A 126 9.91 -3.63 3.71
C ALA A 126 9.65 -4.55 4.92
N GLY A 127 10.58 -4.69 5.85
CA GLY A 127 10.39 -5.45 7.09
C GLY A 127 9.21 -4.93 7.89
N GLY A 128 8.32 -5.81 8.30
CA GLY A 128 7.11 -5.43 9.04
C GLY A 128 5.94 -4.95 8.18
N THR A 129 5.94 -5.22 6.88
CA THR A 129 4.91 -4.80 5.92
C THR A 129 4.23 -5.98 5.23
N GLY A 130 3.22 -5.71 4.40
CA GLY A 130 2.52 -6.75 3.63
C GLY A 130 3.46 -7.58 2.76
N ALA A 131 4.42 -6.95 2.09
CA ALA A 131 5.41 -7.65 1.26
C ALA A 131 6.29 -8.62 2.07
N PHE A 132 6.64 -8.25 3.31
CA PHE A 132 7.32 -9.17 4.22
C PHE A 132 6.44 -10.38 4.56
N ILE A 133 5.17 -10.14 4.85
CA ILE A 133 4.20 -11.20 5.17
C ILE A 133 4.01 -12.13 3.97
N ASP A 134 3.84 -11.60 2.75
CA ASP A 134 3.76 -12.37 1.50
C ASP A 134 4.99 -13.28 1.32
N GLN A 135 6.19 -12.73 1.56
CA GLN A 135 7.45 -13.47 1.46
C GLN A 135 7.54 -14.59 2.49
N MET A 136 7.15 -14.33 3.73
CA MET A 136 7.21 -15.35 4.80
C MET A 136 6.13 -16.43 4.61
N ALA A 137 4.94 -16.07 4.15
CA ALA A 137 3.90 -17.03 3.82
C ALA A 137 4.36 -18.02 2.74
N SER A 138 5.07 -17.52 1.72
CA SER A 138 5.64 -18.37 0.66
C SER A 138 6.63 -19.42 1.18
N LEU A 139 7.38 -19.14 2.26
CA LEU A 139 8.27 -20.12 2.89
C LEU A 139 7.52 -21.29 3.54
N LEU A 140 6.30 -21.04 4.01
CA LEU A 140 5.44 -22.05 4.61
C LEU A 140 4.56 -22.74 3.55
N HIS A 141 4.74 -22.41 2.25
CA HIS A 141 3.93 -22.88 1.12
C HIS A 141 2.46 -22.50 1.25
N THR A 142 2.18 -21.27 1.65
CA THR A 142 0.85 -20.70 1.80
C THR A 142 0.83 -19.24 1.33
N ASP A 143 -0.31 -18.58 1.46
CA ASP A 143 -0.52 -17.16 1.27
C ASP A 143 -0.74 -16.44 2.63
N PRO A 144 -0.86 -15.11 2.68
CA PRO A 144 -1.12 -14.39 3.93
C PRO A 144 -2.38 -14.85 4.66
N THR A 145 -3.43 -15.21 3.95
CA THR A 145 -4.67 -15.71 4.55
C THR A 145 -4.45 -17.06 5.22
N GLY A 146 -3.77 -17.98 4.51
CA GLY A 146 -3.39 -19.28 5.09
C GLY A 146 -2.42 -19.15 6.27
N LEU A 147 -1.49 -18.18 6.21
CA LEU A 147 -0.62 -17.86 7.35
C LEU A 147 -1.44 -17.42 8.57
N ASN A 148 -2.47 -16.57 8.35
CA ASN A 148 -3.38 -16.14 9.42
C ASN A 148 -4.18 -17.31 10.01
N GLU A 149 -4.68 -18.22 9.18
CA GLU A 149 -5.39 -19.41 9.64
C GLU A 149 -4.50 -20.35 10.47
N LEU A 150 -3.26 -20.55 10.04
CA LEU A 150 -2.28 -21.31 10.83
C LEU A 150 -2.05 -20.68 12.20
N ALA A 151 -1.81 -19.37 12.24
CA ALA A 151 -1.49 -18.67 13.48
C ALA A 151 -2.57 -18.76 14.58
N LYS A 152 -3.84 -19.02 14.21
CA LYS A 152 -4.94 -19.19 15.19
C LYS A 152 -4.70 -20.31 16.20
N ASN A 153 -3.97 -21.35 15.83
CA ASN A 153 -3.77 -22.55 16.64
C ASN A 153 -2.37 -22.63 17.26
N HIS A 154 -1.61 -21.52 17.26
CA HIS A 154 -0.28 -21.50 17.87
C HIS A 154 -0.29 -21.77 19.37
N LYS A 155 0.78 -22.37 19.84
CA LYS A 155 1.00 -22.68 21.27
C LYS A 155 2.19 -21.95 21.85
N MET A 156 3.14 -21.56 20.99
CA MET A 156 4.36 -20.86 21.40
C MET A 156 4.81 -19.86 20.31
N ILE A 157 5.66 -18.94 20.72
CA ILE A 157 6.25 -17.91 19.85
C ILE A 157 7.76 -18.09 19.86
N TYR A 158 8.36 -18.30 18.70
CA TYR A 158 9.81 -18.36 18.51
C TYR A 158 10.39 -16.95 18.30
N PRO A 159 11.61 -16.69 18.75
CA PRO A 159 12.30 -15.46 18.41
C PRO A 159 12.69 -15.48 16.93
N ILE A 160 12.11 -14.58 16.14
CA ILE A 160 12.45 -14.35 14.73
C ILE A 160 12.96 -12.92 14.59
N ALA A 161 14.04 -12.74 13.84
CA ALA A 161 14.61 -11.43 13.57
C ALA A 161 13.59 -10.51 12.90
N SER A 162 13.34 -9.36 13.51
CA SER A 162 12.29 -8.44 13.07
C SER A 162 12.76 -7.36 12.07
N ARG A 163 14.08 -7.19 11.88
CA ARG A 163 14.62 -6.05 11.11
C ARG A 163 14.78 -6.26 9.62
N CYS A 164 14.96 -7.50 9.18
CA CYS A 164 15.27 -7.79 7.77
C CYS A 164 14.67 -9.13 7.36
N GLY A 165 13.95 -9.15 6.22
CA GLY A 165 13.35 -10.36 5.68
C GLY A 165 14.37 -11.47 5.39
N VAL A 166 15.63 -11.13 5.06
CA VAL A 166 16.70 -12.10 4.86
C VAL A 166 17.04 -12.80 6.17
N PHE A 167 17.24 -12.05 7.27
CA PHE A 167 17.50 -12.64 8.58
C PHE A 167 16.29 -13.41 9.12
N ALA A 168 15.08 -12.89 8.94
CA ALA A 168 13.87 -13.62 9.31
C ALA A 168 13.79 -14.99 8.61
N LYS A 169 14.15 -15.04 7.31
CA LYS A 169 14.21 -16.30 6.55
C LYS A 169 15.26 -17.27 7.13
N THR A 170 16.42 -16.76 7.56
CA THR A 170 17.45 -17.62 8.18
C THR A 170 17.06 -18.14 9.56
N ASP A 171 16.13 -17.48 10.25
CA ASP A 171 15.58 -17.97 11.53
C ASP A 171 14.44 -18.96 11.31
N VAL A 172 13.58 -18.71 10.30
CA VAL A 172 12.45 -19.58 9.97
C VAL A 172 12.88 -20.92 9.39
N GLN A 173 13.90 -20.94 8.52
CA GLN A 173 14.31 -22.16 7.82
C GLN A 173 14.80 -23.27 8.77
N PRO A 174 15.62 -23.02 9.79
CA PRO A 174 15.96 -24.04 10.79
C PRO A 174 14.76 -24.60 11.52
N LEU A 175 13.83 -23.75 11.96
CA LEU A 175 12.60 -24.16 12.62
C LEU A 175 11.79 -25.14 11.79
N LEU A 176 11.67 -24.86 10.48
CA LEU A 176 11.00 -25.79 9.54
C LEU A 176 11.75 -27.11 9.43
N ASN A 177 13.08 -27.09 9.35
CA ASN A 177 13.91 -28.28 9.22
C ASN A 177 13.89 -29.14 10.49
N GLU A 178 13.76 -28.53 11.66
CA GLU A 178 13.65 -29.19 12.95
C GLU A 178 12.23 -29.70 13.25
N GLY A 179 11.26 -29.44 12.35
CA GLY A 179 9.89 -29.91 12.48
C GLY A 179 9.03 -29.11 13.44
N ALA A 180 9.37 -27.85 13.70
CA ALA A 180 8.52 -26.97 14.48
C ALA A 180 7.12 -26.84 13.84
N ALA A 181 6.09 -26.69 14.66
CA ALA A 181 4.72 -26.55 14.17
C ALA A 181 4.56 -25.30 13.31
N LYS A 182 3.94 -25.43 12.14
CA LYS A 182 3.71 -24.30 11.24
C LYS A 182 2.86 -23.20 11.87
N GLU A 183 1.96 -23.59 12.75
CA GLU A 183 1.11 -22.71 13.54
C GLU A 183 1.92 -21.76 14.41
N ASP A 184 2.93 -22.30 15.09
CA ASP A 184 3.82 -21.54 15.96
C ASP A 184 4.75 -20.63 15.15
N ILE A 185 5.25 -21.12 14.00
CA ILE A 185 6.07 -20.31 13.08
C ILE A 185 5.25 -19.16 12.51
N ALA A 186 4.00 -19.40 12.11
CA ALA A 186 3.11 -18.37 11.57
C ALA A 186 2.84 -17.25 12.57
N ALA A 187 2.52 -17.59 13.81
CA ALA A 187 2.34 -16.60 14.88
C ALA A 187 3.65 -15.87 15.23
N SER A 188 4.78 -16.55 15.15
CA SER A 188 6.11 -15.95 15.37
C SER A 188 6.50 -14.95 14.27
N ILE A 189 6.13 -15.21 13.02
CA ILE A 189 6.27 -14.27 11.91
C ILE A 189 5.46 -13.00 12.18
N PHE A 190 4.20 -13.14 12.60
CA PHE A 190 3.37 -11.98 12.96
C PHE A 190 3.95 -11.22 14.17
N GLN A 191 4.49 -11.93 15.17
CA GLN A 191 5.17 -11.27 16.28
C GLN A 191 6.41 -10.49 15.83
N ALA A 192 7.16 -10.99 14.85
CA ALA A 192 8.29 -10.28 14.26
C ALA A 192 7.84 -8.97 13.57
N VAL A 193 6.72 -8.99 12.84
CA VAL A 193 6.10 -7.78 12.25
C VAL A 193 5.76 -6.76 13.33
N VAL A 194 5.11 -7.19 14.40
CA VAL A 194 4.74 -6.34 15.54
C VAL A 194 5.97 -5.71 16.18
N ASN A 195 6.99 -6.53 16.49
CA ASN A 195 8.23 -6.06 17.10
C ASN A 195 8.96 -5.04 16.20
N GLN A 196 9.00 -5.28 14.88
CA GLN A 196 9.59 -4.35 13.92
C GLN A 196 8.84 -3.02 13.91
N THR A 197 7.51 -3.05 13.85
CA THR A 197 6.70 -1.84 13.82
C THR A 197 6.85 -1.03 15.10
N ILE A 198 6.73 -1.67 16.27
CA ILE A 198 6.81 -0.98 17.56
C ILE A 198 8.24 -0.47 17.80
N SER A 199 9.26 -1.33 17.73
CA SER A 199 10.63 -0.93 18.05
C SER A 199 11.23 -0.01 17.00
N GLY A 200 10.93 -0.25 15.73
CA GLY A 200 11.48 0.51 14.61
C GLY A 200 10.85 1.89 14.43
N LEU A 201 9.55 2.02 14.67
CA LEU A 201 8.82 3.27 14.41
C LEU A 201 8.51 4.05 15.68
N ALA A 202 8.05 3.40 16.75
CA ALA A 202 7.74 4.14 17.98
C ALA A 202 9.00 4.73 18.63
N CYS A 203 10.18 4.11 18.45
CA CYS A 203 11.47 4.62 18.94
C CYS A 203 11.39 5.11 20.40
N GLY A 204 10.75 4.34 21.28
CA GLY A 204 10.58 4.65 22.68
C GLY A 204 9.40 5.58 23.02
N ARG A 205 8.72 6.19 22.03
CA ARG A 205 7.47 6.91 22.28
C ARG A 205 6.36 5.89 22.60
N PRO A 206 5.66 6.03 23.73
CA PRO A 206 4.60 5.10 24.09
C PRO A 206 3.43 5.14 23.10
N ILE A 207 2.95 3.95 22.71
CA ILE A 207 1.68 3.77 22.00
C ILE A 207 0.62 3.52 23.09
N ARG A 208 -0.26 4.48 23.34
CA ARG A 208 -1.28 4.42 24.41
C ARG A 208 -2.52 5.19 24.00
N GLY A 209 -3.59 5.01 24.80
CA GLY A 209 -4.91 5.53 24.50
C GLY A 209 -5.63 4.65 23.51
N ASN A 210 -6.49 5.23 22.73
CA ASN A 210 -7.30 4.55 21.74
C ASN A 210 -6.48 4.34 20.46
N VAL A 211 -6.17 3.08 20.15
CA VAL A 211 -5.30 2.70 19.02
C VAL A 211 -6.15 2.14 17.89
N ALA A 212 -6.10 2.81 16.75
CA ALA A 212 -6.78 2.37 15.54
C ALA A 212 -5.82 1.58 14.62
N PHE A 213 -6.31 0.45 14.11
CA PHE A 213 -5.58 -0.45 13.22
C PHE A 213 -6.06 -0.27 11.78
N LEU A 214 -5.18 0.22 10.89
CA LEU A 214 -5.49 0.56 9.51
C LEU A 214 -4.62 -0.21 8.50
N GLY A 215 -5.03 -0.15 7.25
CA GLY A 215 -4.32 -0.78 6.13
C GLY A 215 -4.73 -2.23 5.87
N GLY A 216 -4.37 -2.74 4.69
CA GLY A 216 -4.78 -4.07 4.24
C GLY A 216 -4.38 -5.20 5.18
N PRO A 217 -3.09 -5.34 5.55
CA PRO A 217 -2.66 -6.40 6.46
C PRO A 217 -3.43 -6.42 7.77
N LEU A 218 -3.67 -5.27 8.42
CA LEU A 218 -4.39 -5.21 9.69
C LEU A 218 -5.91 -5.35 9.54
N ASN A 219 -6.45 -5.10 8.34
CA ASN A 219 -7.86 -5.35 8.04
C ASN A 219 -8.15 -6.84 7.86
N TYR A 220 -7.31 -7.54 7.11
CA TYR A 220 -7.58 -8.92 6.70
C TYR A 220 -6.96 -9.99 7.60
N LEU A 221 -5.87 -9.68 8.32
CA LEU A 221 -5.13 -10.64 9.13
C LEU A 221 -5.43 -10.42 10.62
N SER A 222 -6.45 -11.12 11.13
CA SER A 222 -6.90 -10.99 12.51
C SER A 222 -5.82 -11.37 13.52
N GLU A 223 -5.03 -12.42 13.24
CA GLU A 223 -3.98 -12.88 14.15
C GLU A 223 -2.80 -11.92 14.22
N LEU A 224 -2.47 -11.24 13.11
CA LEU A 224 -1.50 -10.15 13.12
C LEU A 224 -1.97 -9.00 14.03
N ARG A 225 -3.23 -8.61 13.91
CA ARG A 225 -3.84 -7.57 14.76
C ARG A 225 -3.87 -8.00 16.22
N ASN A 226 -4.22 -9.24 16.51
CA ASN A 226 -4.21 -9.81 17.86
C ASN A 226 -2.80 -9.75 18.49
N ARG A 227 -1.73 -10.02 17.72
CA ARG A 227 -0.37 -9.88 18.20
C ARG A 227 -0.02 -8.45 18.60
N PHE A 228 -0.51 -7.42 17.87
CA PHE A 228 -0.38 -6.02 18.29
C PHE A 228 -1.11 -5.73 19.58
N ILE A 229 -2.37 -6.16 19.68
CA ILE A 229 -3.23 -5.96 20.86
C ILE A 229 -2.58 -6.56 22.11
N GLU A 230 -2.11 -7.79 22.03
CA GLU A 230 -1.44 -8.47 23.14
C GLU A 230 -0.11 -7.80 23.52
N THR A 231 0.72 -7.47 22.52
CA THR A 231 2.04 -6.86 22.77
C THR A 231 1.91 -5.46 23.39
N LEU A 232 0.93 -4.69 22.97
CA LEU A 232 0.63 -3.35 23.49
C LEU A 232 -0.23 -3.38 24.75
N LYS A 233 -0.77 -4.56 25.12
CA LYS A 233 -1.68 -4.76 26.26
C LYS A 233 -2.90 -3.83 26.18
N LEU A 234 -3.51 -3.77 24.99
CA LEU A 234 -4.71 -2.98 24.76
C LEU A 234 -5.94 -3.78 25.19
N GLU A 235 -6.91 -3.10 25.80
CA GLU A 235 -8.16 -3.72 26.28
C GLU A 235 -9.37 -2.82 25.99
N GLY A 236 -10.52 -3.44 25.76
CA GLY A 236 -11.81 -2.76 25.63
C GLY A 236 -11.81 -1.66 24.58
N ASP A 237 -12.25 -0.48 24.98
CA ASP A 237 -12.42 0.68 24.09
C ASP A 237 -11.11 1.25 23.54
N ALA A 238 -9.96 0.83 24.10
CA ALA A 238 -8.65 1.21 23.56
C ALA A 238 -8.34 0.57 22.21
N ILE A 239 -9.13 -0.41 21.77
CA ILE A 239 -8.96 -1.12 20.50
C ILE A 239 -9.97 -0.59 19.50
N ILE A 240 -9.50 0.08 18.45
CA ILE A 240 -10.34 0.59 17.37
C ILE A 240 -10.06 -0.20 16.10
N ILE A 241 -11.06 -0.91 15.61
CA ILE A 241 -11.01 -1.66 14.35
C ILE A 241 -12.12 -1.09 13.45
N PRO A 242 -11.81 -0.09 12.62
CA PRO A 242 -12.82 0.50 11.76
C PRO A 242 -13.32 -0.53 10.73
N GLU A 243 -14.58 -0.43 10.40
CA GLU A 243 -15.11 -1.12 9.22
C GLU A 243 -14.39 -0.62 7.97
N GLU A 244 -13.97 -1.53 7.10
CA GLU A 244 -13.17 -1.21 5.91
C GLU A 244 -11.89 -0.41 6.22
N ALA A 245 -11.16 -0.78 7.28
CA ALA A 245 -9.93 -0.12 7.72
C ALA A 245 -8.88 0.09 6.60
N HIS A 246 -8.89 -0.76 5.58
CA HIS A 246 -8.02 -0.68 4.41
C HIS A 246 -8.40 0.44 3.43
N LEU A 247 -9.61 0.99 3.52
CA LEU A 247 -10.11 2.07 2.66
C LEU A 247 -10.13 3.44 3.35
N LEU A 248 -9.76 3.51 4.63
CA LEU A 248 -9.96 4.73 5.42
C LEU A 248 -9.21 5.93 4.83
N VAL A 249 -7.99 5.74 4.33
CA VAL A 249 -7.20 6.79 3.68
C VAL A 249 -7.86 7.26 2.38
N ALA A 250 -8.40 6.35 1.56
CA ALA A 250 -9.14 6.69 0.36
C ALA A 250 -10.46 7.43 0.70
N LYS A 251 -11.14 7.05 1.82
CA LYS A 251 -12.29 7.82 2.34
C LYS A 251 -11.88 9.25 2.71
N GLY A 252 -10.72 9.43 3.33
CA GLY A 252 -10.17 10.75 3.64
C GLY A 252 -9.91 11.58 2.39
N ALA A 253 -9.31 11.00 1.35
CA ALA A 253 -9.11 11.67 0.07
C ALA A 253 -10.44 12.08 -0.59
N ALA A 254 -11.48 11.23 -0.51
CA ALA A 254 -12.81 11.58 -1.00
C ALA A 254 -13.40 12.78 -0.24
N LEU A 255 -13.22 12.84 1.09
CA LEU A 255 -13.62 13.99 1.90
C LEU A 255 -12.83 15.26 1.55
N ASP A 256 -11.53 15.14 1.30
CA ASP A 256 -10.69 16.26 0.88
C ASP A 256 -11.10 16.77 -0.52
N SER A 257 -11.59 15.89 -1.41
CA SER A 257 -12.04 16.27 -2.74
C SER A 257 -13.24 17.23 -2.74
N VAL A 258 -14.03 17.23 -1.67
CA VAL A 258 -15.20 18.14 -1.49
C VAL A 258 -14.77 19.62 -1.52
N GLU A 259 -13.58 19.92 -1.00
CA GLU A 259 -13.03 21.27 -0.95
C GLU A 259 -12.42 21.71 -2.29
N SER A 260 -12.38 20.79 -3.29
CA SER A 260 -11.89 21.11 -4.62
C SER A 260 -12.89 21.99 -5.37
N SER A 261 -12.41 23.15 -5.84
CA SER A 261 -13.22 24.07 -6.65
C SER A 261 -13.48 23.58 -8.09
N HIS A 262 -12.94 22.41 -8.47
CA HIS A 262 -12.97 21.94 -9.85
C HIS A 262 -13.64 20.56 -9.94
N ALA A 263 -14.89 20.57 -10.34
CA ALA A 263 -15.56 19.36 -10.79
C ALA A 263 -15.16 19.03 -12.24
N ILE A 264 -15.05 17.75 -12.54
CA ILE A 264 -14.73 17.25 -13.88
C ILE A 264 -15.85 16.35 -14.38
N THR A 265 -16.31 16.57 -15.60
CA THR A 265 -17.30 15.70 -16.24
C THR A 265 -16.69 14.35 -16.61
N SER A 266 -17.54 13.32 -16.69
CA SER A 266 -17.14 11.97 -17.13
C SER A 266 -16.39 12.01 -18.49
N GLN A 267 -16.88 12.81 -19.45
CA GLN A 267 -16.24 12.93 -20.75
C GLN A 267 -14.84 13.56 -20.68
N LYS A 268 -14.66 14.61 -19.89
CA LYS A 268 -13.36 15.25 -19.71
C LYS A 268 -12.38 14.31 -18.99
N LEU A 269 -12.85 13.52 -18.04
CA LEU A 269 -12.06 12.50 -17.38
C LEU A 269 -11.60 11.42 -18.37
N LYS A 270 -12.51 10.90 -19.23
CA LYS A 270 -12.18 9.94 -20.29
C LYS A 270 -11.07 10.48 -21.20
N SER A 271 -11.18 11.73 -21.66
CA SER A 271 -10.15 12.37 -22.51
C SER A 271 -8.79 12.46 -21.82
N LYS A 272 -8.73 12.82 -20.54
CA LYS A 272 -7.48 12.86 -19.77
C LYS A 272 -6.85 11.46 -19.63
N ILE A 273 -7.66 10.43 -19.42
CA ILE A 273 -7.18 9.04 -19.32
C ILE A 273 -6.60 8.55 -20.65
N GLU A 274 -7.27 8.85 -21.78
CA GLU A 274 -6.78 8.49 -23.12
C GLU A 274 -5.45 9.16 -23.43
N MET A 275 -5.29 10.43 -23.04
CA MET A 275 -4.02 11.15 -23.19
C MET A 275 -2.91 10.50 -22.35
N LEU A 276 -3.19 10.11 -21.12
CA LEU A 276 -2.23 9.39 -20.25
C LEU A 276 -1.82 8.06 -20.90
N ARG A 277 -2.77 7.25 -21.38
CA ARG A 277 -2.50 5.99 -22.09
C ARG A 277 -1.62 6.18 -23.33
N SER A 278 -1.90 7.21 -24.12
CA SER A 278 -1.11 7.55 -25.31
C SER A 278 0.33 7.93 -24.96
N CYS A 279 0.54 8.72 -23.92
CA CYS A 279 1.89 9.06 -23.44
C CYS A 279 2.66 7.83 -22.91
N MET A 280 1.97 6.90 -22.22
CA MET A 280 2.58 5.64 -21.78
C MET A 280 3.02 4.77 -22.96
N ALA A 281 2.20 4.67 -24.01
CA ALA A 281 2.54 3.92 -25.22
C ALA A 281 3.78 4.50 -25.93
N ILE A 282 3.91 5.82 -26.00
CA ILE A 282 5.09 6.50 -26.57
C ILE A 282 6.33 6.26 -25.71
N SER A 283 6.23 6.35 -24.38
CA SER A 283 7.34 6.10 -23.47
C SER A 283 7.85 4.66 -23.59
N ASN A 284 6.98 3.68 -23.61
CA ASN A 284 7.32 2.26 -23.77
C ASN A 284 7.98 1.98 -25.12
N SER A 285 7.57 2.66 -26.19
CA SER A 285 8.19 2.52 -27.51
C SER A 285 9.58 3.16 -27.57
N ALA A 286 9.77 4.29 -26.90
CA ALA A 286 11.07 4.97 -26.81
C ALA A 286 12.08 4.19 -25.96
N GLU A 287 11.62 3.53 -24.90
CA GLU A 287 12.45 2.67 -24.03
C GLU A 287 12.89 1.41 -24.78
N LYS A 288 12.00 0.73 -25.49
CA LYS A 288 12.33 -0.38 -26.40
C LYS A 288 13.31 0.05 -27.49
N SER A 289 13.17 1.24 -28.05
CA SER A 289 14.10 1.78 -29.04
C SER A 289 15.49 2.08 -28.47
N ARG A 290 15.60 2.51 -27.20
CA ARG A 290 16.87 2.67 -26.47
C ARG A 290 17.52 1.33 -26.15
N GLU A 291 16.77 0.37 -25.72
CA GLU A 291 17.28 -1.01 -25.44
C GLU A 291 17.83 -1.64 -26.72
N TRP A 292 17.14 -1.46 -27.87
CA TRP A 292 17.62 -1.91 -29.17
C TRP A 292 18.92 -1.24 -29.58
N LYS A 293 19.03 0.09 -29.41
CA LYS A 293 20.28 0.83 -29.70
C LYS A 293 21.43 0.38 -28.82
N ASN A 294 21.19 0.19 -27.53
CA ASN A 294 22.20 -0.28 -26.59
C ASN A 294 22.65 -1.72 -26.90
N ALA A 295 21.71 -2.62 -27.21
CA ALA A 295 22.02 -3.99 -27.61
C ALA A 295 22.84 -4.03 -28.91
N TYR A 296 22.49 -3.19 -29.90
CA TYR A 296 23.21 -3.08 -31.17
C TYR A 296 24.63 -2.50 -30.99
N GLN A 297 24.80 -1.47 -30.17
CA GLN A 297 26.11 -0.95 -29.81
C GLN A 297 27.00 -1.95 -29.09
N ASN A 298 26.43 -2.72 -28.16
CA ASN A 298 27.14 -3.79 -27.48
C ASN A 298 27.55 -4.90 -28.45
N LEU A 299 26.71 -5.25 -29.41
CA LEU A 299 27.01 -6.26 -30.42
C LEU A 299 28.17 -5.82 -31.32
N ILE A 300 28.15 -4.57 -31.78
CA ILE A 300 29.24 -3.94 -32.60
C ILE A 300 30.53 -3.95 -31.78
N TRP A 301 30.50 -3.56 -30.51
CA TRP A 301 31.68 -3.53 -29.65
C TRP A 301 32.29 -4.95 -29.46
N VAL A 302 31.46 -5.97 -29.28
CA VAL A 302 31.92 -7.37 -29.19
C VAL A 302 32.52 -7.85 -30.52
N MET A 303 31.93 -7.47 -31.66
CA MET A 303 32.46 -7.82 -32.97
C MET A 303 33.81 -7.15 -33.25
N ILE A 304 33.99 -5.88 -32.91
CA ILE A 304 35.27 -5.13 -33.06
C ILE A 304 36.33 -5.79 -32.17
N LYS A 305 36.00 -6.11 -30.92
CA LYS A 305 36.96 -6.81 -30.03
C LYS A 305 37.38 -8.17 -30.55
N LYS A 306 36.49 -8.90 -31.21
CA LYS A 306 36.81 -10.20 -31.82
C LYS A 306 37.75 -10.06 -33.02
N LEU A 307 37.57 -9.04 -33.87
CA LEU A 307 38.46 -8.73 -34.96
C LEU A 307 39.87 -8.28 -34.52
N GLU A 308 39.94 -7.47 -33.44
CA GLU A 308 41.22 -7.06 -32.85
C GLU A 308 42.00 -8.24 -32.24
N MET A 309 41.32 -9.28 -31.77
CA MET A 309 41.94 -10.49 -31.22
C MET A 309 42.45 -11.43 -32.33
N ASP A 310 41.75 -11.50 -33.48
CA ASP A 310 42.19 -12.30 -34.63
C ASP A 310 43.40 -11.71 -35.33
N ASP A 311 43.52 -10.36 -35.39
CA ASP A 311 44.68 -9.69 -35.93
C ASP A 311 45.94 -9.75 -35.05
N SER A 312 45.81 -10.12 -33.77
CA SER A 312 46.91 -10.26 -32.80
C SER A 312 47.55 -11.65 -32.78
N GLN A 313 47.03 -12.60 -33.57
CA GLN A 313 47.53 -14.01 -33.64
C GLN A 313 48.10 -14.34 -35.05
N GLY A 314 48.27 -13.38 -35.94
CA GLY A 314 48.97 -13.48 -37.22
C GLY A 314 50.25 -12.70 -37.16
#